data_fbc369db4e18b243e6bd534fe23c7176
#
_entry.id   fbc369db4e18b243e6bd534fe23c7176
#
_cell.length_a   1.000
_cell.length_b   1.000
_cell.length_c   1.000
_cell.angle_alpha   90.00
_cell.angle_beta   90.00
_cell.angle_gamma   90.00
#
_symmetry.space_group_name_H-M   'P 1'
#
loop_
_entity.id
_entity.type
_entity.pdbx_description
1 polymer ?
#
loop_
_entity_poly.entity_id
_entity_poly.type
_entity_poly.pdbx_seq_one_letter_code
_entity_poly.pdbx_strand_id
1 'polypeptide(L)'
;MPVQVHHRGDRGVDGILRLIELASHDGPLETMLTAMCEQAAAIAEVDIASIYVCEDDALVMRGNHGFDPIALGTTLGVGEGITGLVAECMRPISAAHAAHEASWKPVPELGEDRFPVFVGVPLISGGASIGVLVMQRAKRAFTVDEVTLATALGAPITLAIERRRASAIRAARLEGHGRGGGIVLGRAGVVPTSTAMTWHASSPNDVDRSLARLRDDLSRAVKKLGDVDDALVGTTLDRFALVLSDARLRERLLEAAADPGGLRAVAKDYARAPYRLGTAGDTDTDSVVEIEELCVLVGITADARAQTRPGAIWIADRVGAFVALVAVARGASALLACSAASPTAIAIASAARLPLVTEVAGLFAWARSGDLLAVDGTAGVVLVHPAPSDIERLRRER
;
A
#
# COMPACT_ATOMS: atom_id res chain seq x y z
N MET A 1 -15.10 35.48 -25.87
CA MET A 1 -14.36 34.96 -24.72
C MET A 1 -15.23 33.95 -24.00
N PRO A 2 -14.92 32.67 -23.93
CA PRO A 2 -15.71 31.72 -23.18
C PRO A 2 -15.41 31.87 -21.68
N VAL A 3 -16.46 32.10 -20.92
CA VAL A 3 -16.43 32.10 -19.44
C VAL A 3 -16.17 30.66 -18.98
N GLN A 4 -15.00 30.39 -18.41
CA GLN A 4 -14.74 29.14 -17.71
C GLN A 4 -15.53 29.15 -16.39
N VAL A 5 -16.68 28.50 -16.39
CA VAL A 5 -17.42 28.14 -15.20
C VAL A 5 -16.71 26.92 -14.60
N HIS A 6 -15.71 27.15 -13.74
CA HIS A 6 -15.19 26.08 -12.90
C HIS A 6 -16.23 25.74 -11.83
N HIS A 7 -16.89 24.59 -11.99
CA HIS A 7 -17.84 24.07 -11.01
C HIS A 7 -17.11 23.79 -9.70
N ARG A 8 -17.58 24.42 -8.59
CA ARG A 8 -17.15 24.12 -7.20
C ARG A 8 -17.30 22.64 -6.86
N GLY A 9 -18.20 21.91 -7.54
CA GLY A 9 -18.41 20.48 -7.35
C GLY A 9 -17.22 19.60 -7.75
N ASP A 10 -16.50 19.95 -8.82
CA ASP A 10 -15.33 19.17 -9.29
C ASP A 10 -14.18 19.18 -8.27
N ARG A 11 -13.91 20.33 -7.63
CA ARG A 11 -12.83 20.43 -6.63
C ARG A 11 -13.08 19.58 -5.39
N GLY A 12 -14.34 19.44 -4.97
CA GLY A 12 -14.70 18.61 -3.81
C GLY A 12 -14.47 17.12 -4.06
N VAL A 13 -14.88 16.63 -5.23
CA VAL A 13 -14.70 15.22 -5.62
C VAL A 13 -13.23 14.89 -5.81
N ASP A 14 -12.48 15.70 -6.57
CA ASP A 14 -11.04 15.51 -6.77
C ASP A 14 -10.26 15.54 -5.44
N GLY A 15 -10.70 16.41 -4.52
CA GLY A 15 -10.11 16.50 -3.20
C GLY A 15 -10.35 15.26 -2.35
N ILE A 16 -11.57 14.70 -2.37
CA ILE A 16 -11.88 13.44 -1.68
C ILE A 16 -11.06 12.28 -2.27
N LEU A 17 -10.92 12.21 -3.59
CA LEU A 17 -10.08 11.20 -4.25
C LEU A 17 -8.62 11.30 -3.80
N ARG A 18 -8.07 12.51 -3.68
CA ARG A 18 -6.72 12.71 -3.13
C ARG A 18 -6.59 12.26 -1.68
N LEU A 19 -7.60 12.50 -0.84
CA LEU A 19 -7.59 11.99 0.54
C LEU A 19 -7.62 10.45 0.58
N ILE A 20 -8.36 9.80 -0.33
CA ILE A 20 -8.37 8.34 -0.47
C ILE A 20 -7.00 7.83 -0.92
N GLU A 21 -6.35 8.52 -1.86
CA GLU A 21 -4.98 8.20 -2.26
C GLU A 21 -4.01 8.29 -1.08
N LEU A 22 -4.06 9.39 -0.30
CA LEU A 22 -3.23 9.56 0.89
C LEU A 22 -3.50 8.46 1.93
N ALA A 23 -4.76 8.09 2.15
CA ALA A 23 -5.14 6.99 3.04
C ALA A 23 -4.55 5.64 2.61
N SER A 24 -4.23 5.49 1.33
CA SER A 24 -3.67 4.26 0.76
C SER A 24 -2.14 4.19 0.85
N HIS A 25 -1.46 5.29 1.17
CA HIS A 25 -0.01 5.31 1.28
C HIS A 25 0.49 4.66 2.58
N ASP A 26 1.63 3.98 2.49
CA ASP A 26 2.33 3.46 3.65
C ASP A 26 3.33 4.51 4.16
N GLY A 27 3.30 4.78 5.47
CA GLY A 27 4.18 5.77 6.11
C GLY A 27 3.79 6.00 7.58
N PRO A 28 4.49 6.83 8.33
CA PRO A 28 4.10 7.21 9.69
C PRO A 28 2.70 7.85 9.72
N LEU A 29 1.89 7.51 10.72
CA LEU A 29 0.52 8.01 10.85
C LEU A 29 0.48 9.54 10.86
N GLU A 30 1.34 10.18 11.64
CA GLU A 30 1.38 11.64 11.77
C GLU A 30 1.71 12.34 10.44
N THR A 31 2.66 11.82 9.67
CA THR A 31 3.01 12.36 8.34
C THR A 31 1.82 12.27 7.38
N MET A 32 1.12 11.15 7.39
CA MET A 32 -0.06 10.95 6.56
C MET A 32 -1.21 11.87 6.99
N LEU A 33 -1.52 11.95 8.29
CA LEU A 33 -2.60 12.79 8.79
C LEU A 33 -2.31 14.28 8.58
N THR A 34 -1.05 14.71 8.69
CA THR A 34 -0.65 16.09 8.38
C THR A 34 -0.88 16.41 6.90
N ALA A 35 -0.48 15.52 5.99
CA ALA A 35 -0.78 15.68 4.56
C ALA A 35 -2.29 15.70 4.27
N MET A 36 -3.08 14.93 5.02
CA MET A 36 -4.55 14.96 4.92
C MET A 36 -5.13 16.28 5.47
N CYS A 37 -4.55 16.86 6.52
CA CYS A 37 -4.92 18.20 7.00
C CYS A 37 -4.67 19.27 5.94
N GLU A 38 -3.51 19.25 5.27
CA GLU A 38 -3.19 20.18 4.17
C GLU A 38 -4.22 20.11 3.04
N GLN A 39 -4.58 18.90 2.63
CA GLN A 39 -5.60 18.71 1.59
C GLN A 39 -7.00 19.15 2.06
N ALA A 40 -7.39 18.81 3.28
CA ALA A 40 -8.67 19.22 3.85
C ALA A 40 -8.77 20.75 3.96
N ALA A 41 -7.71 21.42 4.40
CA ALA A 41 -7.65 22.87 4.48
C ALA A 41 -7.79 23.53 3.10
N ALA A 42 -7.10 22.99 2.08
CA ALA A 42 -7.17 23.49 0.71
C ALA A 42 -8.59 23.34 0.11
N ILE A 43 -9.26 22.20 0.38
CA ILE A 43 -10.60 21.92 -0.15
C ILE A 43 -11.66 22.80 0.54
N ALA A 44 -11.58 22.92 1.88
CA ALA A 44 -12.54 23.67 2.68
C ALA A 44 -12.25 25.18 2.73
N GLU A 45 -11.14 25.64 2.15
CA GLU A 45 -10.69 27.03 2.16
C GLU A 45 -10.60 27.57 3.59
N VAL A 46 -9.88 26.86 4.47
CA VAL A 46 -9.70 27.22 5.88
C VAL A 46 -8.24 27.48 6.21
N ASP A 47 -8.00 28.25 7.27
CA ASP A 47 -6.65 28.61 7.70
C ASP A 47 -5.99 27.46 8.48
N ILE A 48 -6.77 26.72 9.25
CA ILE A 48 -6.35 25.65 10.14
C ILE A 48 -7.13 24.38 9.83
N ALA A 49 -6.44 23.25 9.78
CA ALA A 49 -7.03 21.92 9.86
C ALA A 49 -6.23 21.05 10.83
N SER A 50 -6.89 20.37 11.75
CA SER A 50 -6.26 19.50 12.73
C SER A 50 -7.04 18.19 12.85
N ILE A 51 -6.31 17.08 12.98
CA ILE A 51 -6.90 15.77 13.22
C ILE A 51 -6.45 15.27 14.59
N TYR A 52 -7.44 15.09 15.44
CA TYR A 52 -7.28 14.45 16.74
C TYR A 52 -7.68 13.00 16.63
N VAL A 53 -6.88 12.11 17.20
CA VAL A 53 -7.12 10.66 17.25
C VAL A 53 -7.42 10.25 18.68
N CYS A 54 -8.48 9.48 18.91
CA CYS A 54 -8.75 8.91 20.22
C CYS A 54 -7.69 7.85 20.54
N GLU A 55 -6.91 8.08 21.58
CA GLU A 55 -5.91 7.16 22.13
C GLU A 55 -6.25 6.96 23.60
N ASP A 56 -6.55 5.73 23.99
CA ASP A 56 -7.14 5.42 25.29
C ASP A 56 -8.39 6.28 25.55
N ASP A 57 -8.39 7.14 26.55
CA ASP A 57 -9.50 8.02 26.91
C ASP A 57 -9.25 9.49 26.54
N ALA A 58 -8.30 9.78 25.67
CA ALA A 58 -7.90 11.11 25.26
C ALA A 58 -7.90 11.30 23.74
N LEU A 59 -8.10 12.56 23.34
CA LEU A 59 -7.95 13.02 21.97
C LEU A 59 -6.55 13.61 21.81
N VAL A 60 -5.70 12.98 21.00
CA VAL A 60 -4.32 13.44 20.74
C VAL A 60 -4.21 13.98 19.34
N MET A 61 -3.71 15.20 19.16
CA MET A 61 -3.48 15.80 17.84
C MET A 61 -2.36 15.04 17.12
N ARG A 62 -2.71 14.35 16.02
CA ARG A 62 -1.80 13.55 15.19
C ARG A 62 -1.66 14.08 13.78
N GLY A 63 -2.43 15.08 13.39
CA GLY A 63 -2.28 15.80 12.12
C GLY A 63 -2.55 17.27 12.32
N ASN A 64 -1.78 18.12 11.65
CA ASN A 64 -1.87 19.55 11.78
C ASN A 64 -1.50 20.26 10.48
N HIS A 65 -2.27 21.30 10.13
CA HIS A 65 -1.97 22.29 9.12
C HIS A 65 -2.34 23.67 9.65
N GLY A 66 -1.43 24.62 9.52
CA GLY A 66 -1.63 26.04 9.88
C GLY A 66 -1.21 26.42 11.31
N PHE A 67 -1.18 25.49 12.27
CA PHE A 67 -0.52 25.72 13.55
C PHE A 67 0.99 25.39 13.47
N ASP A 68 1.76 25.85 14.45
CA ASP A 68 3.15 25.47 14.61
C ASP A 68 3.25 23.92 14.75
N PRO A 69 4.25 23.26 14.15
CA PRO A 69 4.45 21.81 14.29
C PRO A 69 4.53 21.31 15.75
N ILE A 70 4.92 22.16 16.69
CA ILE A 70 4.93 21.84 18.14
C ILE A 70 3.54 21.51 18.68
N ALA A 71 2.47 21.88 17.94
CA ALA A 71 1.08 21.56 18.28
C ALA A 71 0.79 20.05 18.23
N LEU A 72 1.56 19.26 17.47
CA LEU A 72 1.41 17.81 17.46
C LEU A 72 1.65 17.23 18.86
N GLY A 73 0.78 16.32 19.26
CA GLY A 73 0.77 15.76 20.62
C GLY A 73 -0.11 16.52 21.63
N THR A 74 -0.69 17.67 21.25
CA THR A 74 -1.68 18.34 22.11
C THR A 74 -2.81 17.37 22.45
N THR A 75 -3.16 17.31 23.75
CA THR A 75 -4.12 16.34 24.28
C THR A 75 -5.32 17.02 24.91
N LEU A 76 -6.51 16.50 24.63
CA LEU A 76 -7.79 16.91 25.22
C LEU A 76 -8.55 15.67 25.69
N GLY A 77 -9.33 15.79 26.76
CA GLY A 77 -10.27 14.75 27.18
C GLY A 77 -11.50 14.66 26.26
N VAL A 78 -12.13 13.51 26.18
CA VAL A 78 -13.46 13.36 25.58
C VAL A 78 -14.44 14.19 26.42
N GLY A 79 -15.28 15.01 25.77
CA GLY A 79 -16.15 16.00 26.43
C GLY A 79 -15.43 17.31 26.81
N GLU A 80 -14.12 17.40 26.68
CA GLU A 80 -13.35 18.58 27.05
C GLU A 80 -13.19 19.55 25.88
N GLY A 81 -13.58 20.78 26.07
CA GLY A 81 -13.61 21.79 25.02
C GLY A 81 -14.66 21.50 23.95
N ILE A 82 -14.72 22.32 22.90
CA ILE A 82 -15.63 22.05 21.76
C ILE A 82 -15.20 20.77 21.01
N THR A 83 -13.90 20.56 20.86
CA THR A 83 -13.37 19.38 20.17
C THR A 83 -13.72 18.09 20.90
N GLY A 84 -13.55 18.04 22.23
CA GLY A 84 -13.96 16.90 23.04
C GLY A 84 -15.46 16.65 23.03
N LEU A 85 -16.27 17.71 23.01
CA LEU A 85 -17.72 17.60 22.88
C LEU A 85 -18.16 17.04 21.53
N VAL A 86 -17.46 17.35 20.43
CA VAL A 86 -17.71 16.74 19.12
C VAL A 86 -17.52 15.22 19.17
N ALA A 87 -16.46 14.75 19.83
CA ALA A 87 -16.19 13.32 20.00
C ALA A 87 -17.29 12.64 20.86
N GLU A 88 -17.68 13.26 21.97
CA GLU A 88 -18.69 12.74 22.89
C GLU A 88 -20.08 12.67 22.24
N CYS A 89 -20.52 13.76 21.60
CA CYS A 89 -21.84 13.85 20.98
C CYS A 89 -21.93 13.10 19.64
N MET A 90 -20.80 12.70 19.04
CA MET A 90 -20.71 12.04 17.74
C MET A 90 -21.49 12.77 16.62
N ARG A 91 -21.49 14.09 16.65
CA ARG A 91 -22.15 14.95 15.65
C ARG A 91 -21.29 16.17 15.34
N PRO A 92 -21.37 16.71 14.11
CA PRO A 92 -20.69 17.96 13.79
C PRO A 92 -21.15 19.10 14.68
N ILE A 93 -20.20 19.93 15.12
CA ILE A 93 -20.44 21.18 15.86
C ILE A 93 -19.78 22.32 15.11
N SER A 94 -20.51 23.38 14.85
CA SER A 94 -20.02 24.60 14.19
C SER A 94 -20.29 25.81 15.10
N ALA A 95 -19.27 26.64 15.28
CA ALA A 95 -19.36 27.88 16.04
C ALA A 95 -18.87 29.06 15.19
N ALA A 96 -19.66 30.14 15.15
CA ALA A 96 -19.26 31.38 14.49
C ALA A 96 -18.16 32.10 15.28
N HIS A 97 -18.09 31.86 16.59
CA HIS A 97 -17.06 32.38 17.48
C HIS A 97 -16.82 31.37 18.62
N ALA A 98 -15.81 30.56 18.49
CA ALA A 98 -15.52 29.45 19.41
C ALA A 98 -15.44 29.92 20.90
N ALA A 99 -14.79 31.06 21.16
CA ALA A 99 -14.62 31.58 22.50
C ALA A 99 -15.93 31.99 23.18
N HIS A 100 -17.05 32.08 22.44
CA HIS A 100 -18.38 32.36 23.03
C HIS A 100 -19.16 31.09 23.37
N GLU A 101 -18.65 29.93 23.02
CA GLU A 101 -19.30 28.67 23.36
C GLU A 101 -19.02 28.28 24.81
N ALA A 102 -20.03 27.79 25.50
CA ALA A 102 -19.91 27.40 26.92
C ALA A 102 -18.88 26.29 27.16
N SER A 103 -18.64 25.47 26.16
CA SER A 103 -17.66 24.36 26.17
C SER A 103 -16.27 24.80 25.70
N TRP A 104 -16.05 26.09 25.43
CA TRP A 104 -14.75 26.57 25.00
C TRP A 104 -13.66 26.33 26.05
N LYS A 105 -12.59 25.70 25.63
CA LYS A 105 -11.36 25.57 26.42
C LYS A 105 -10.18 26.02 25.56
N PRO A 106 -9.57 27.17 25.87
CA PRO A 106 -8.43 27.66 25.11
C PRO A 106 -7.20 26.75 25.29
N VAL A 107 -6.44 26.56 24.23
CA VAL A 107 -5.10 26.02 24.25
C VAL A 107 -4.14 27.15 23.86
N PRO A 108 -3.59 27.89 24.83
CA PRO A 108 -2.86 29.14 24.57
C PRO A 108 -1.68 29.00 23.62
N GLU A 109 -1.04 27.83 23.65
CA GLU A 109 0.10 27.50 22.82
C GLU A 109 -0.23 27.45 21.32
N LEU A 110 -1.51 27.22 20.96
CA LEU A 110 -1.95 27.13 19.57
C LEU A 110 -2.29 28.50 18.98
N GLY A 111 -2.52 29.53 19.79
CA GLY A 111 -2.92 30.87 19.33
C GLY A 111 -4.23 30.84 18.55
N GLU A 112 -5.20 30.04 19.01
CA GLU A 112 -6.51 29.81 18.37
C GLU A 112 -7.37 31.08 18.26
N ASP A 113 -7.14 32.08 19.08
CA ASP A 113 -7.87 33.36 19.07
C ASP A 113 -7.84 34.06 17.70
N ARG A 114 -6.85 33.76 16.88
CA ARG A 114 -6.73 34.29 15.52
C ARG A 114 -7.73 33.66 14.54
N PHE A 115 -8.27 32.49 14.89
CA PHE A 115 -9.14 31.67 14.03
C PHE A 115 -10.42 31.30 14.77
N PRO A 116 -11.28 32.31 15.15
CA PRO A 116 -12.41 32.11 16.05
C PRO A 116 -13.55 31.28 15.41
N VAL A 117 -13.63 31.17 14.11
CA VAL A 117 -14.69 30.39 13.44
C VAL A 117 -14.29 28.93 13.39
N PHE A 118 -15.11 28.10 13.97
CA PHE A 118 -14.80 26.67 14.21
C PHE A 118 -15.83 25.75 13.57
N VAL A 119 -15.38 24.63 13.05
CA VAL A 119 -16.18 23.43 12.78
C VAL A 119 -15.38 22.19 13.20
N GLY A 120 -16.01 21.33 13.99
CA GLY A 120 -15.50 20.00 14.35
C GLY A 120 -16.41 18.91 13.80
N VAL A 121 -15.81 17.87 13.24
CA VAL A 121 -16.51 16.73 12.66
C VAL A 121 -16.01 15.46 13.32
N PRO A 122 -16.88 14.61 13.89
CA PRO A 122 -16.45 13.35 14.48
C PRO A 122 -16.03 12.35 13.38
N LEU A 123 -14.95 11.66 13.64
CA LEU A 123 -14.48 10.52 12.84
C LEU A 123 -15.06 9.26 13.49
N ILE A 124 -16.11 8.71 12.88
CA ILE A 124 -16.89 7.62 13.49
C ILE A 124 -16.57 6.29 12.83
N SER A 125 -16.31 5.29 13.65
CA SER A 125 -16.19 3.90 13.23
C SER A 125 -16.71 2.93 14.26
N GLY A 126 -17.37 1.85 13.81
CA GLY A 126 -17.93 0.84 14.70
C GLY A 126 -18.93 1.38 15.73
N GLY A 127 -19.58 2.54 15.47
CA GLY A 127 -20.51 3.18 16.39
C GLY A 127 -19.86 4.01 17.50
N ALA A 128 -18.55 4.26 17.42
CA ALA A 128 -17.79 5.09 18.35
C ALA A 128 -17.01 6.19 17.63
N SER A 129 -16.72 7.30 18.30
CA SER A 129 -15.79 8.30 17.80
C SER A 129 -14.36 7.79 17.96
N ILE A 130 -13.62 7.71 16.83
CA ILE A 130 -12.21 7.37 16.83
C ILE A 130 -11.30 8.57 16.69
N GLY A 131 -11.88 9.76 16.56
CA GLY A 131 -11.16 11.02 16.43
C GLY A 131 -12.08 12.17 16.05
N VAL A 132 -11.49 13.32 15.83
CA VAL A 132 -12.18 14.55 15.39
C VAL A 132 -11.34 15.26 14.33
N LEU A 133 -11.98 15.65 13.23
CA LEU A 133 -11.43 16.61 12.29
C LEU A 133 -11.90 17.99 12.69
N VAL A 134 -10.97 18.90 12.99
CA VAL A 134 -11.24 20.30 13.33
C VAL A 134 -10.77 21.18 12.18
N MET A 135 -11.59 22.16 11.81
CA MET A 135 -11.24 23.21 10.87
C MET A 135 -11.57 24.57 11.45
N GLN A 136 -10.67 25.53 11.29
CA GLN A 136 -10.83 26.88 11.80
C GLN A 136 -10.42 27.91 10.75
N ARG A 137 -11.05 29.08 10.82
CA ARG A 137 -10.70 30.23 9.98
C ARG A 137 -10.97 31.56 10.70
N ALA A 138 -10.30 32.61 10.21
CA ALA A 138 -10.35 33.93 10.84
C ALA A 138 -11.71 34.62 10.68
N LYS A 139 -12.42 34.36 9.59
CA LYS A 139 -13.66 35.09 9.23
C LYS A 139 -14.67 34.16 8.55
N ARG A 140 -15.94 34.59 8.56
CA ARG A 140 -17.07 33.96 7.88
C ARG A 140 -17.45 32.58 8.48
N ALA A 141 -18.62 32.56 9.13
CA ALA A 141 -19.19 31.32 9.69
C ALA A 141 -19.33 30.22 8.60
N PHE A 142 -19.23 28.97 9.02
CA PHE A 142 -19.43 27.81 8.12
C PHE A 142 -20.93 27.72 7.75
N THR A 143 -21.18 27.51 6.46
CA THR A 143 -22.52 27.20 5.93
C THR A 143 -22.87 25.74 6.15
N VAL A 144 -24.13 25.36 5.99
CA VAL A 144 -24.59 23.97 6.08
C VAL A 144 -23.86 23.09 5.05
N ASP A 145 -23.67 23.60 3.83
CA ASP A 145 -22.96 22.86 2.76
C ASP A 145 -21.49 22.65 3.10
N GLU A 146 -20.84 23.64 3.74
CA GLU A 146 -19.45 23.50 4.17
C GLU A 146 -19.31 22.53 5.35
N VAL A 147 -20.25 22.48 6.27
CA VAL A 147 -20.29 21.46 7.33
C VAL A 147 -20.50 20.06 6.73
N THR A 148 -21.35 19.95 5.72
CA THR A 148 -21.58 18.70 4.99
C THR A 148 -20.31 18.24 4.26
N LEU A 149 -19.61 19.16 3.59
CA LEU A 149 -18.33 18.89 2.95
C LEU A 149 -17.28 18.43 3.99
N ALA A 150 -17.15 19.14 5.10
CA ALA A 150 -16.24 18.77 6.19
C ALA A 150 -16.53 17.35 6.71
N THR A 151 -17.83 17.00 6.83
CA THR A 151 -18.26 15.66 7.23
C THR A 151 -17.84 14.60 6.19
N ALA A 152 -17.97 14.90 4.91
CA ALA A 152 -17.55 14.00 3.83
C ALA A 152 -16.02 13.79 3.82
N LEU A 153 -15.23 14.83 4.11
CA LEU A 153 -13.76 14.73 4.24
C LEU A 153 -13.35 13.87 5.44
N GLY A 154 -14.19 13.73 6.45
CA GLY A 154 -13.94 12.85 7.59
C GLY A 154 -13.88 11.36 7.24
N ALA A 155 -14.61 10.90 6.21
CA ALA A 155 -14.69 9.48 5.88
C ALA A 155 -13.34 8.86 5.44
N PRO A 156 -12.58 9.41 4.47
CA PRO A 156 -11.27 8.88 4.13
C PRO A 156 -10.25 8.98 5.27
N ILE A 157 -10.36 10.00 6.15
CA ILE A 157 -9.50 10.14 7.33
C ILE A 157 -9.80 9.03 8.33
N THR A 158 -11.08 8.75 8.59
CA THR A 158 -11.51 7.62 9.43
C THR A 158 -10.94 6.30 8.93
N LEU A 159 -11.08 6.04 7.63
CA LEU A 159 -10.53 4.82 7.00
C LEU A 159 -9.00 4.73 7.16
N ALA A 160 -8.29 5.83 7.02
CA ALA A 160 -6.84 5.88 7.20
C ALA A 160 -6.42 5.52 8.64
N ILE A 161 -7.10 6.08 9.64
CA ILE A 161 -6.84 5.80 11.06
C ILE A 161 -7.14 4.33 11.38
N GLU A 162 -8.29 3.81 10.92
CA GLU A 162 -8.66 2.42 11.15
C GLU A 162 -7.68 1.43 10.53
N ARG A 163 -7.30 1.69 9.27
CA ARG A 163 -6.30 0.87 8.59
C ARG A 163 -5.01 0.80 9.40
N ARG A 164 -4.57 1.91 10.00
CA ARG A 164 -3.37 1.96 10.83
C ARG A 164 -3.54 1.25 12.16
N ARG A 165 -4.68 1.43 12.83
CA ARG A 165 -5.00 0.70 14.06
C ARG A 165 -5.05 -0.81 13.80
N ALA A 166 -5.70 -1.22 12.73
CA ALA A 166 -5.76 -2.63 12.33
C ALA A 166 -4.37 -3.20 12.02
N SER A 167 -3.45 -2.41 11.45
CA SER A 167 -2.07 -2.82 11.21
C SER A 167 -1.24 -2.92 12.50
N ALA A 168 -1.45 -2.03 13.45
CA ALA A 168 -0.75 -2.05 14.75
C ALA A 168 -1.16 -3.23 15.65
N ILE A 169 -2.37 -3.77 15.48
CA ILE A 169 -2.93 -4.86 16.32
C ILE A 169 -2.64 -6.25 15.73
N ARG A 170 -2.17 -6.35 14.48
CA ARG A 170 -2.05 -7.62 13.76
C ARG A 170 -0.67 -8.29 13.89
N ALA A 171 -0.28 -8.66 15.10
CA ALA A 171 0.70 -9.73 15.25
C ALA A 171 0.03 -11.06 14.89
N ALA A 172 0.58 -11.79 13.93
CA ALA A 172 0.06 -13.09 13.53
C ALA A 172 1.20 -14.08 13.29
N ARG A 173 0.95 -15.35 13.65
CA ARG A 173 1.76 -16.49 13.23
C ARG A 173 1.00 -17.22 12.13
N LEU A 174 1.61 -17.27 10.95
CA LEU A 174 1.09 -18.00 9.80
C LEU A 174 1.99 -19.19 9.55
N GLU A 175 1.42 -20.23 8.97
CA GLU A 175 2.13 -21.47 8.65
C GLU A 175 1.93 -21.80 7.18
N GLY A 176 2.97 -22.35 6.58
CA GLY A 176 3.00 -22.81 5.20
C GLY A 176 4.04 -23.90 5.02
N HIS A 177 4.35 -24.24 3.79
CA HIS A 177 5.36 -25.24 3.48
C HIS A 177 6.73 -24.57 3.28
N GLY A 178 7.63 -24.77 4.22
CA GLY A 178 9.02 -24.32 4.12
C GLY A 178 9.78 -25.07 3.03
N ARG A 179 10.55 -24.33 2.23
CA ARG A 179 11.39 -24.88 1.14
C ARG A 179 12.88 -24.62 1.38
N GLY A 180 13.25 -24.23 2.61
CA GLY A 180 14.63 -24.00 3.01
C GLY A 180 15.00 -22.51 3.13
N GLY A 181 16.30 -22.24 3.38
CA GLY A 181 16.88 -20.90 3.35
C GLY A 181 17.04 -20.19 4.70
N GLY A 182 16.56 -20.76 5.80
CA GLY A 182 16.81 -20.22 7.14
C GLY A 182 15.85 -19.12 7.62
N ILE A 183 16.26 -18.38 8.67
CA ILE A 183 15.44 -17.35 9.30
C ILE A 183 15.87 -15.97 8.80
N VAL A 184 14.89 -15.18 8.39
CA VAL A 184 15.08 -13.82 7.88
C VAL A 184 14.09 -12.88 8.54
N LEU A 185 14.55 -11.67 8.84
CA LEU A 185 13.74 -10.53 9.28
C LEU A 185 13.80 -9.46 8.19
N GLY A 186 12.66 -8.95 7.76
CA GLY A 186 12.60 -7.94 6.71
C GLY A 186 11.22 -7.30 6.60
N ARG A 187 11.13 -6.31 5.72
CA ARG A 187 9.84 -5.69 5.40
C ARG A 187 9.20 -6.35 4.19
N ALA A 188 7.90 -6.49 4.26
CA ALA A 188 7.09 -7.03 3.17
C ALA A 188 7.12 -6.12 1.95
N GLY A 189 7.26 -6.73 0.77
CA GLY A 189 7.03 -6.11 -0.52
C GLY A 189 6.04 -6.95 -1.30
N VAL A 190 4.84 -6.44 -1.55
CA VAL A 190 3.78 -7.19 -2.22
C VAL A 190 3.96 -7.13 -3.73
N VAL A 191 4.00 -8.28 -4.37
CA VAL A 191 3.88 -8.45 -5.82
C VAL A 191 2.39 -8.54 -6.13
N PRO A 192 1.81 -7.57 -6.85
CA PRO A 192 0.39 -7.60 -7.15
C PRO A 192 0.02 -8.79 -8.01
N THR A 193 -1.19 -9.30 -7.89
CA THR A 193 -1.73 -10.26 -8.84
C THR A 193 -2.03 -9.58 -10.17
N SER A 194 -2.07 -10.33 -11.27
CA SER A 194 -2.47 -9.80 -12.58
C SER A 194 -3.86 -9.15 -12.54
N THR A 195 -4.74 -9.66 -11.66
CA THR A 195 -6.11 -9.13 -11.47
C THR A 195 -6.15 -7.83 -10.67
N ALA A 196 -5.19 -7.62 -9.77
CA ALA A 196 -5.11 -6.41 -8.94
C ALA A 196 -4.22 -5.32 -9.56
N MET A 197 -3.58 -5.62 -10.67
CA MET A 197 -2.69 -4.67 -11.34
C MET A 197 -3.49 -3.58 -12.05
N THR A 198 -3.31 -2.34 -11.61
CA THR A 198 -3.96 -1.14 -12.17
C THR A 198 -3.00 -0.29 -13.00
N TRP A 199 -1.77 -0.77 -13.22
CA TRP A 199 -0.77 0.00 -13.94
C TRP A 199 -1.18 0.23 -15.39
N HIS A 200 -0.95 1.46 -15.84
CA HIS A 200 -1.00 1.89 -17.22
C HIS A 200 0.26 2.70 -17.53
N ALA A 201 0.81 2.53 -18.70
CA ALA A 201 1.98 3.30 -19.10
C ALA A 201 1.60 4.76 -19.30
N SER A 202 2.39 5.66 -18.72
CA SER A 202 2.28 7.09 -19.01
C SER A 202 2.85 7.43 -20.40
N SER A 203 3.71 6.53 -20.92
CA SER A 203 4.29 6.63 -22.27
C SER A 203 4.74 5.26 -22.79
N PRO A 204 4.81 5.03 -24.12
CA PRO A 204 5.38 3.81 -24.71
C PRO A 204 6.80 3.49 -24.20
N ASN A 205 7.58 4.52 -23.89
CA ASN A 205 8.93 4.37 -23.35
C ASN A 205 8.95 3.68 -21.98
N ASP A 206 7.82 3.63 -21.25
CA ASP A 206 7.76 2.98 -19.94
C ASP A 206 7.86 1.46 -20.08
N VAL A 207 7.23 0.89 -21.09
CA VAL A 207 7.33 -0.56 -21.41
C VAL A 207 8.76 -0.91 -21.78
N ASP A 208 9.37 -0.14 -22.70
CA ASP A 208 10.74 -0.39 -23.15
C ASP A 208 11.75 -0.28 -22.01
N ARG A 209 11.59 0.72 -21.14
CA ARG A 209 12.42 0.85 -19.92
C ARG A 209 12.23 -0.34 -18.97
N SER A 210 11.01 -0.84 -18.83
CA SER A 210 10.73 -1.98 -17.98
C SER A 210 11.35 -3.25 -18.52
N LEU A 211 11.22 -3.49 -19.81
CA LEU A 211 11.87 -4.64 -20.49
C LEU A 211 13.40 -4.55 -20.41
N ALA A 212 13.98 -3.37 -20.59
CA ALA A 212 15.43 -3.17 -20.42
C ALA A 212 15.87 -3.50 -18.99
N ARG A 213 15.16 -3.00 -17.97
CA ARG A 213 15.46 -3.31 -16.57
C ARG A 213 15.31 -4.81 -16.25
N LEU A 214 14.32 -5.48 -16.83
CA LEU A 214 14.16 -6.94 -16.65
C LEU A 214 15.30 -7.74 -17.31
N ARG A 215 15.85 -7.27 -18.44
CA ARG A 215 17.08 -7.85 -19.00
C ARG A 215 18.29 -7.67 -18.09
N ASP A 216 18.41 -6.49 -17.46
CA ASP A 216 19.45 -6.25 -16.45
C ASP A 216 19.21 -7.11 -15.20
N ASP A 217 17.95 -7.33 -14.79
CA ASP A 217 17.62 -8.27 -13.71
C ASP A 217 18.04 -9.68 -14.06
N LEU A 218 17.74 -10.15 -15.28
CA LEU A 218 18.19 -11.47 -15.76
C LEU A 218 19.71 -11.61 -15.68
N SER A 219 20.45 -10.63 -16.18
CA SER A 219 21.92 -10.62 -16.13
C SER A 219 22.44 -10.68 -14.69
N ARG A 220 21.78 -9.98 -13.76
CA ARG A 220 22.11 -10.04 -12.33
C ARG A 220 21.75 -11.39 -11.69
N ALA A 221 20.62 -12.00 -12.08
CA ALA A 221 20.23 -13.32 -11.60
C ALA A 221 21.25 -14.37 -12.02
N VAL A 222 21.64 -14.40 -13.29
CA VAL A 222 22.69 -15.30 -13.81
C VAL A 222 23.97 -15.15 -13.00
N LYS A 223 24.43 -13.92 -12.78
CA LYS A 223 25.66 -13.67 -12.00
C LYS A 223 25.55 -14.14 -10.54
N LYS A 224 24.38 -14.00 -9.92
CA LYS A 224 24.15 -14.42 -8.52
C LYS A 224 23.99 -15.93 -8.37
N LEU A 225 23.37 -16.57 -9.34
CA LEU A 225 23.21 -18.03 -9.36
C LEU A 225 24.52 -18.76 -9.68
N GLY A 226 25.44 -18.10 -10.43
CA GLY A 226 26.70 -18.71 -10.84
C GLY A 226 26.51 -19.93 -11.75
N ASP A 227 27.44 -20.86 -11.72
CA ASP A 227 27.38 -22.15 -12.44
C ASP A 227 26.45 -23.09 -11.65
N VAL A 228 25.14 -22.93 -11.77
CA VAL A 228 24.17 -23.86 -11.20
C VAL A 228 24.07 -25.06 -12.14
N ASP A 229 24.50 -26.22 -11.65
CA ASP A 229 24.38 -27.52 -12.35
C ASP A 229 22.94 -28.07 -12.24
N ASP A 230 21.96 -27.22 -12.57
CA ASP A 230 20.55 -27.55 -12.63
C ASP A 230 19.99 -27.17 -13.99
N ALA A 231 19.74 -28.20 -14.80
CA ALA A 231 19.25 -28.07 -16.16
C ALA A 231 17.91 -27.29 -16.23
N LEU A 232 17.06 -27.39 -15.19
CA LEU A 232 15.78 -26.69 -15.12
C LEU A 232 15.99 -25.18 -14.97
N VAL A 233 16.95 -24.77 -14.13
CA VAL A 233 17.30 -23.37 -13.95
C VAL A 233 17.92 -22.81 -15.23
N GLY A 234 18.85 -23.52 -15.85
CA GLY A 234 19.49 -23.11 -17.11
C GLY A 234 18.48 -22.90 -18.23
N THR A 235 17.61 -23.90 -18.47
CA THR A 235 16.53 -23.79 -19.47
C THR A 235 15.61 -22.60 -19.21
N THR A 236 15.34 -22.30 -17.96
CA THR A 236 14.47 -21.16 -17.61
C THR A 236 15.14 -19.81 -17.86
N LEU A 237 16.44 -19.70 -17.59
CA LEU A 237 17.21 -18.50 -17.91
C LEU A 237 17.19 -18.21 -19.40
N ASP A 238 17.42 -19.25 -20.24
CA ASP A 238 17.37 -19.15 -21.71
C ASP A 238 15.97 -18.75 -22.19
N ARG A 239 14.92 -19.36 -21.62
CA ARG A 239 13.52 -19.04 -21.94
C ARG A 239 13.16 -17.61 -21.58
N PHE A 240 13.58 -17.15 -20.42
CA PHE A 240 13.34 -15.77 -19.99
C PHE A 240 14.05 -14.77 -20.91
N ALA A 241 15.30 -15.06 -21.32
CA ALA A 241 16.03 -14.25 -22.29
C ALA A 241 15.30 -14.19 -23.64
N LEU A 242 14.79 -15.34 -24.13
CA LEU A 242 14.03 -15.42 -25.38
C LEU A 242 12.75 -14.60 -25.31
N VAL A 243 11.96 -14.75 -24.25
CA VAL A 243 10.69 -14.02 -24.06
C VAL A 243 10.92 -12.52 -23.98
N LEU A 244 11.95 -12.06 -23.25
CA LEU A 244 12.29 -10.63 -23.17
C LEU A 244 12.80 -10.05 -24.51
N SER A 245 13.19 -10.89 -25.46
CA SER A 245 13.68 -10.50 -26.78
C SER A 245 12.61 -10.60 -27.88
N ASP A 246 11.41 -11.14 -27.55
CA ASP A 246 10.32 -11.31 -28.52
C ASP A 246 9.70 -9.97 -28.93
N ALA A 247 9.88 -9.63 -30.22
CA ALA A 247 9.36 -8.39 -30.81
C ALA A 247 7.82 -8.34 -30.81
N ARG A 248 7.15 -9.49 -31.05
CA ARG A 248 5.68 -9.56 -31.08
C ARG A 248 5.09 -9.34 -29.71
N LEU A 249 5.71 -9.94 -28.67
CA LEU A 249 5.28 -9.70 -27.29
C LEU A 249 5.49 -8.24 -26.93
N ARG A 250 6.63 -7.64 -27.30
CA ARG A 250 6.91 -6.22 -27.07
C ARG A 250 5.83 -5.32 -27.71
N GLU A 251 5.47 -5.56 -28.99
CA GLU A 251 4.42 -4.78 -29.66
C GLU A 251 3.07 -4.89 -28.94
N ARG A 252 2.68 -6.10 -28.53
CA ARG A 252 1.43 -6.30 -27.77
C ARG A 252 1.45 -5.63 -26.40
N LEU A 253 2.58 -5.65 -25.71
CA LEU A 253 2.72 -4.93 -24.44
C LEU A 253 2.61 -3.42 -24.64
N LEU A 254 3.18 -2.87 -25.72
CA LEU A 254 3.09 -1.46 -26.06
C LEU A 254 1.65 -1.03 -26.40
N GLU A 255 0.95 -1.83 -27.21
CA GLU A 255 -0.46 -1.57 -27.53
C GLU A 255 -1.36 -1.61 -26.29
N ALA A 256 -1.16 -2.62 -25.47
CA ALA A 256 -1.95 -2.85 -24.26
C ALA A 256 -1.66 -1.86 -23.13
N ALA A 257 -0.45 -1.33 -23.08
CA ALA A 257 -0.02 -0.45 -21.99
C ALA A 257 -0.68 0.95 -22.04
N ALA A 258 -1.27 1.33 -23.17
CA ALA A 258 -2.01 2.57 -23.32
C ALA A 258 -3.36 2.56 -22.57
N ASP A 259 -3.92 1.38 -22.31
CA ASP A 259 -5.24 1.22 -21.69
C ASP A 259 -5.13 0.78 -20.23
N PRO A 260 -5.94 1.32 -19.31
CA PRO A 260 -6.05 0.82 -17.95
C PRO A 260 -6.44 -0.67 -17.96
N GLY A 261 -5.57 -1.52 -17.39
CA GLY A 261 -5.80 -2.97 -17.39
C GLY A 261 -5.40 -3.70 -18.69
N GLY A 262 -4.78 -3.03 -19.65
CA GLY A 262 -4.33 -3.64 -20.91
C GLY A 262 -3.32 -4.77 -20.71
N LEU A 263 -2.35 -4.60 -19.81
CA LEU A 263 -1.42 -5.70 -19.47
C LEU A 263 -2.13 -6.95 -18.93
N ARG A 264 -3.21 -6.75 -18.17
CA ARG A 264 -4.07 -7.84 -17.73
C ARG A 264 -4.77 -8.55 -18.89
N ALA A 265 -5.17 -7.80 -19.91
CA ALA A 265 -5.77 -8.38 -21.11
C ALA A 265 -4.77 -9.23 -21.88
N VAL A 266 -3.53 -8.75 -22.03
CA VAL A 266 -2.44 -9.53 -22.64
C VAL A 266 -2.20 -10.84 -21.87
N ALA A 267 -2.06 -10.78 -20.55
CA ALA A 267 -1.89 -11.96 -19.72
C ALA A 267 -3.03 -12.98 -19.92
N LYS A 268 -4.29 -12.51 -19.93
CA LYS A 268 -5.46 -13.38 -20.18
C LYS A 268 -5.50 -13.97 -21.58
N ASP A 269 -5.10 -13.22 -22.60
CA ASP A 269 -5.11 -13.70 -23.97
C ASP A 269 -4.05 -14.80 -24.18
N TYR A 270 -2.87 -14.62 -23.61
CA TYR A 270 -1.85 -15.67 -23.62
C TYR A 270 -2.28 -16.90 -22.84
N ALA A 271 -2.90 -16.74 -21.66
CA ALA A 271 -3.45 -17.84 -20.88
C ALA A 271 -4.52 -18.66 -21.65
N ARG A 272 -5.25 -18.04 -22.57
CA ARG A 272 -6.30 -18.67 -23.39
C ARG A 272 -5.79 -19.22 -24.72
N ALA A 273 -4.63 -18.84 -25.17
CA ALA A 273 -4.11 -19.24 -26.48
C ALA A 273 -4.03 -20.77 -26.68
N PRO A 274 -3.58 -21.59 -25.70
CA PRO A 274 -3.56 -23.03 -25.82
C PRO A 274 -4.93 -23.67 -26.05
N TYR A 275 -5.97 -23.14 -25.38
CA TYR A 275 -7.33 -23.64 -25.54
C TYR A 275 -7.93 -23.31 -26.91
N ARG A 276 -7.50 -22.22 -27.55
CA ARG A 276 -7.97 -21.82 -28.89
C ARG A 276 -7.32 -22.66 -30.00
N LEU A 277 -6.11 -23.20 -29.78
CA LEU A 277 -5.37 -23.98 -30.77
C LEU A 277 -5.68 -25.49 -30.71
N GLY A 278 -6.56 -25.95 -29.82
CA GLY A 278 -6.93 -27.35 -29.70
C GLY A 278 -5.80 -28.29 -29.25
N THR A 279 -4.69 -27.73 -28.79
CA THR A 279 -3.52 -28.48 -28.33
C THR A 279 -3.57 -28.76 -26.81
N ALA A 280 -4.76 -28.80 -26.24
CA ALA A 280 -5.04 -28.87 -24.79
C ALA A 280 -4.64 -30.20 -24.12
N GLY A 281 -3.87 -31.07 -24.78
CA GLY A 281 -3.47 -32.36 -24.22
C GLY A 281 -2.23 -32.34 -23.32
N ASP A 282 -1.33 -31.39 -23.51
CA ASP A 282 -0.05 -31.35 -22.77
C ASP A 282 0.53 -29.91 -22.77
N THR A 283 -0.34 -28.92 -22.63
CA THR A 283 0.14 -27.53 -22.61
C THR A 283 0.82 -27.30 -21.29
N ASP A 284 2.08 -27.00 -21.38
CA ASP A 284 2.94 -26.55 -20.31
C ASP A 284 2.26 -25.41 -19.53
N THR A 285 1.55 -25.78 -18.46
CA THR A 285 0.83 -24.85 -17.57
C THR A 285 1.80 -23.79 -17.04
N ASP A 286 3.09 -24.11 -16.97
CA ASP A 286 4.14 -23.20 -16.53
C ASP A 286 4.35 -22.06 -17.53
N SER A 287 4.23 -22.30 -18.84
CA SER A 287 4.39 -21.23 -19.86
C SER A 287 3.30 -20.16 -19.77
N VAL A 288 2.08 -20.54 -19.43
CA VAL A 288 0.97 -19.57 -19.23
C VAL A 288 1.22 -18.72 -18.01
N VAL A 289 1.66 -19.34 -16.92
CA VAL A 289 2.00 -18.63 -15.66
C VAL A 289 3.16 -17.68 -15.87
N GLU A 290 4.17 -18.07 -16.64
CA GLU A 290 5.35 -17.24 -16.95
C GLU A 290 4.99 -15.96 -17.71
N ILE A 291 4.07 -16.02 -18.66
CA ILE A 291 3.61 -14.81 -19.40
C ILE A 291 2.80 -13.90 -18.47
N GLU A 292 1.97 -14.46 -17.60
CA GLU A 292 1.25 -13.70 -16.60
C GLU A 292 2.20 -12.98 -15.64
N GLU A 293 3.22 -13.69 -15.15
CA GLU A 293 4.27 -13.13 -14.31
C GLU A 293 5.05 -12.02 -15.04
N LEU A 294 5.36 -12.20 -16.32
CA LEU A 294 6.04 -11.17 -17.09
C LEU A 294 5.23 -9.88 -17.16
N CYS A 295 3.92 -9.98 -17.43
CA CYS A 295 3.04 -8.81 -17.45
C CYS A 295 3.02 -8.08 -16.10
N VAL A 296 2.97 -8.84 -14.99
CA VAL A 296 3.07 -8.28 -13.63
C VAL A 296 4.42 -7.62 -13.41
N LEU A 297 5.51 -8.28 -13.79
CA LEU A 297 6.88 -7.76 -13.63
C LEU A 297 7.12 -6.50 -14.46
N VAL A 298 6.56 -6.39 -15.67
CA VAL A 298 6.59 -5.18 -16.47
C VAL A 298 5.90 -4.04 -15.72
N GLY A 299 4.71 -4.28 -15.17
CA GLY A 299 3.96 -3.29 -14.41
C GLY A 299 4.70 -2.80 -13.17
N ILE A 300 5.16 -3.71 -12.29
CA ILE A 300 5.89 -3.32 -11.07
C ILE A 300 7.26 -2.69 -11.35
N THR A 301 7.86 -3.01 -12.49
CA THR A 301 9.17 -2.43 -12.88
C THR A 301 9.01 -1.01 -13.41
N ALA A 302 7.88 -0.70 -14.02
CA ALA A 302 7.54 0.64 -14.49
C ALA A 302 7.11 1.57 -13.33
N ASP A 303 6.37 1.03 -12.36
CA ASP A 303 5.91 1.79 -11.21
C ASP A 303 7.02 1.91 -10.15
N ALA A 304 7.58 3.11 -10.00
CA ALA A 304 8.60 3.40 -8.98
C ALA A 304 8.08 3.18 -7.55
N ARG A 305 6.77 3.23 -7.32
CA ARG A 305 6.14 3.01 -6.01
C ARG A 305 5.99 1.53 -5.68
N ALA A 306 5.77 0.70 -6.69
CA ALA A 306 5.65 -0.75 -6.56
C ALA A 306 7.02 -1.48 -6.50
N GLN A 307 8.14 -0.75 -6.67
CA GLN A 307 9.47 -1.36 -6.62
C GLN A 307 9.76 -1.87 -5.21
N THR A 308 9.96 -3.17 -5.11
CA THR A 308 10.40 -3.80 -3.87
C THR A 308 11.86 -3.41 -3.59
N ARG A 309 12.12 -2.93 -2.36
CA ARG A 309 13.46 -2.52 -1.93
C ARG A 309 14.37 -3.75 -1.80
N PRO A 310 15.69 -3.61 -2.02
CA PRO A 310 16.64 -4.66 -1.67
C PRO A 310 16.48 -5.07 -0.19
N GLY A 311 16.55 -6.36 0.10
CA GLY A 311 16.33 -6.89 1.44
C GLY A 311 14.85 -7.03 1.85
N ALA A 312 13.90 -6.71 0.97
CA ALA A 312 12.49 -6.94 1.24
C ALA A 312 12.13 -8.43 1.18
N ILE A 313 11.12 -8.81 1.96
CA ILE A 313 10.46 -10.11 1.85
C ILE A 313 9.33 -9.96 0.83
N TRP A 314 9.45 -10.64 -0.29
CA TRP A 314 8.46 -10.57 -1.35
C TRP A 314 7.27 -11.47 -1.05
N ILE A 315 6.07 -10.90 -1.17
CA ILE A 315 4.80 -11.61 -0.98
C ILE A 315 4.09 -11.66 -2.33
N ALA A 316 3.74 -12.86 -2.78
CA ALA A 316 2.99 -13.08 -4.00
C ALA A 316 1.82 -14.05 -3.77
N ASP A 317 0.82 -14.03 -4.63
CA ASP A 317 -0.22 -15.05 -4.63
C ASP A 317 0.39 -16.40 -5.05
N ARG A 318 1.14 -16.37 -6.13
CA ARG A 318 1.91 -17.50 -6.65
C ARG A 318 3.34 -17.06 -6.96
N VAL A 319 4.29 -17.97 -6.81
CA VAL A 319 5.68 -17.73 -7.20
C VAL A 319 6.04 -18.71 -8.31
N GLY A 320 6.19 -18.20 -9.51
CA GLY A 320 6.75 -18.93 -10.64
C GLY A 320 8.21 -18.57 -10.89
N ALA A 321 8.73 -19.04 -11.98
CA ALA A 321 10.15 -18.97 -12.30
C ALA A 321 10.64 -17.52 -12.48
N PHE A 322 9.88 -16.68 -13.18
CA PHE A 322 10.30 -15.32 -13.50
C PHE A 322 10.27 -14.41 -12.27
N VAL A 323 9.25 -14.54 -11.42
CA VAL A 323 9.19 -13.82 -10.13
C VAL A 323 10.38 -14.23 -9.26
N ALA A 324 10.69 -15.53 -9.18
CA ALA A 324 11.84 -16.01 -8.40
C ALA A 324 13.18 -15.45 -8.92
N LEU A 325 13.42 -15.46 -10.25
CA LEU A 325 14.61 -14.89 -10.86
C LEU A 325 14.77 -13.39 -10.57
N VAL A 326 13.69 -12.61 -10.74
CA VAL A 326 13.72 -11.16 -10.50
C VAL A 326 13.90 -10.86 -9.01
N ALA A 327 13.29 -11.65 -8.12
CA ALA A 327 13.49 -11.51 -6.68
C ALA A 327 14.95 -11.75 -6.28
N VAL A 328 15.58 -12.81 -6.81
CA VAL A 328 17.03 -13.07 -6.65
C VAL A 328 17.85 -11.90 -7.18
N ALA A 329 17.56 -11.43 -8.39
CA ALA A 329 18.27 -10.33 -9.03
C ALA A 329 18.24 -9.05 -8.18
N ARG A 330 17.08 -8.71 -7.65
CA ARG A 330 16.84 -7.49 -6.86
C ARG A 330 17.22 -7.63 -5.38
N GLY A 331 17.68 -8.80 -4.96
CA GLY A 331 18.15 -9.06 -3.61
C GLY A 331 17.01 -9.12 -2.59
N ALA A 332 15.92 -9.79 -2.94
CA ALA A 332 14.92 -10.19 -1.96
C ALA A 332 15.57 -11.00 -0.83
N SER A 333 15.08 -10.83 0.39
CA SER A 333 15.56 -11.60 1.54
C SER A 333 14.79 -12.90 1.76
N ALA A 334 13.54 -12.97 1.30
CA ALA A 334 12.71 -14.17 1.25
C ALA A 334 11.59 -14.03 0.23
N LEU A 335 10.97 -15.16 -0.14
CA LEU A 335 9.76 -15.27 -0.96
C LEU A 335 8.66 -15.96 -0.17
N LEU A 336 7.44 -15.40 -0.20
CA LEU A 336 6.25 -15.98 0.39
C LEU A 336 5.15 -16.10 -0.67
N ALA A 337 4.47 -17.25 -0.71
CA ALA A 337 3.34 -17.48 -1.61
C ALA A 337 2.10 -17.97 -0.85
N CYS A 338 0.91 -17.48 -1.24
CA CYS A 338 -0.36 -18.00 -0.75
C CYS A 338 -0.68 -19.38 -1.31
N SER A 339 -0.23 -19.64 -2.54
CA SER A 339 -0.40 -20.92 -3.23
C SER A 339 0.94 -21.64 -3.42
N ALA A 340 0.92 -22.79 -4.08
CA ALA A 340 2.14 -23.53 -4.41
C ALA A 340 3.05 -22.72 -5.36
N ALA A 341 4.34 -22.85 -5.19
CA ALA A 341 5.32 -22.36 -6.16
C ALA A 341 5.59 -23.39 -7.25
N SER A 342 6.02 -22.92 -8.43
CA SER A 342 6.44 -23.84 -9.49
C SER A 342 7.70 -24.63 -9.09
N PRO A 343 7.89 -25.85 -9.58
CA PRO A 343 9.12 -26.62 -9.33
C PRO A 343 10.39 -25.80 -9.66
N THR A 344 10.34 -25.07 -10.76
CA THR A 344 11.45 -24.21 -11.21
C THR A 344 11.72 -23.06 -10.25
N ALA A 345 10.67 -22.42 -9.71
CA ALA A 345 10.83 -21.37 -8.70
C ALA A 345 11.49 -21.91 -7.42
N ILE A 346 11.13 -23.14 -7.01
CA ILE A 346 11.73 -23.81 -5.86
C ILE A 346 13.21 -24.08 -6.13
N ALA A 347 13.58 -24.58 -7.33
CA ALA A 347 14.95 -24.82 -7.72
C ALA A 347 15.79 -23.52 -7.72
N ILE A 348 15.26 -22.43 -8.28
CA ILE A 348 15.90 -21.11 -8.30
C ILE A 348 16.11 -20.59 -6.87
N ALA A 349 15.09 -20.65 -6.02
CA ALA A 349 15.18 -20.20 -4.63
C ALA A 349 16.21 -21.03 -3.84
N SER A 350 16.24 -22.34 -4.05
CA SER A 350 17.21 -23.24 -3.45
C SER A 350 18.64 -22.93 -3.89
N ALA A 351 18.87 -22.77 -5.19
CA ALA A 351 20.18 -22.42 -5.76
C ALA A 351 20.69 -21.07 -5.23
N ALA A 352 19.79 -20.08 -5.09
CA ALA A 352 20.10 -18.78 -4.53
C ALA A 352 20.18 -18.75 -2.98
N ARG A 353 19.88 -19.86 -2.30
CA ARG A 353 19.71 -19.94 -0.85
C ARG A 353 18.71 -18.90 -0.32
N LEU A 354 17.69 -18.60 -1.11
CA LEU A 354 16.64 -17.67 -0.79
C LEU A 354 15.53 -18.39 -0.01
N PRO A 355 15.19 -17.98 1.22
CA PRO A 355 14.09 -18.57 1.96
C PRO A 355 12.79 -18.49 1.17
N LEU A 356 12.11 -19.62 1.02
CA LEU A 356 10.82 -19.74 0.33
C LEU A 356 9.82 -20.46 1.23
N VAL A 357 8.66 -19.85 1.44
CA VAL A 357 7.51 -20.47 2.11
C VAL A 357 6.32 -20.38 1.19
N THR A 358 5.70 -21.53 0.91
CA THR A 358 4.55 -21.66 0.00
C THR A 358 3.29 -22.07 0.77
N GLU A 359 2.12 -21.88 0.14
CA GLU A 359 0.84 -22.31 0.70
C GLU A 359 0.55 -21.66 2.06
N VAL A 360 0.97 -20.39 2.24
CA VAL A 360 0.74 -19.64 3.48
C VAL A 360 -0.69 -19.13 3.51
N ALA A 361 -1.54 -19.83 4.26
CA ALA A 361 -2.95 -19.49 4.39
C ALA A 361 -3.13 -18.10 5.03
N GLY A 362 -3.96 -17.25 4.42
CA GLY A 362 -4.27 -15.92 4.95
C GLY A 362 -3.16 -14.88 4.80
N LEU A 363 -2.11 -15.14 4.04
CA LEU A 363 -0.95 -14.24 3.91
C LEU A 363 -1.37 -12.79 3.58
N PHE A 364 -2.20 -12.57 2.55
CA PHE A 364 -2.69 -11.24 2.19
C PHE A 364 -3.74 -10.64 3.13
N ALA A 365 -4.35 -11.47 4.00
CA ALA A 365 -5.25 -10.97 5.03
C ALA A 365 -4.47 -10.35 6.19
N TRP A 366 -3.25 -10.84 6.45
CA TRP A 366 -2.45 -10.48 7.61
C TRP A 366 -1.22 -9.64 7.30
N ALA A 367 -0.60 -9.80 6.12
CA ALA A 367 0.62 -9.10 5.74
C ALA A 367 0.36 -8.11 4.61
N ARG A 368 0.86 -6.90 4.74
CA ARG A 368 0.78 -5.81 3.76
C ARG A 368 2.16 -5.29 3.42
N SER A 369 2.26 -4.53 2.31
CA SER A 369 3.50 -3.85 1.95
C SER A 369 3.97 -2.94 3.08
N GLY A 370 5.25 -3.07 3.44
CA GLY A 370 5.87 -2.32 4.54
C GLY A 370 5.84 -3.01 5.91
N ASP A 371 5.00 -4.03 6.13
CA ASP A 371 4.91 -4.74 7.40
C ASP A 371 6.24 -5.45 7.74
N LEU A 372 6.57 -5.49 9.03
CA LEU A 372 7.72 -6.23 9.51
C LEU A 372 7.35 -7.72 9.60
N LEU A 373 8.15 -8.55 8.95
CA LEU A 373 7.97 -9.99 8.93
C LEU A 373 9.23 -10.70 9.44
N ALA A 374 9.04 -11.79 10.18
CA ALA A 374 10.09 -12.78 10.41
C ALA A 374 9.66 -14.09 9.74
N VAL A 375 10.56 -14.67 8.95
CA VAL A 375 10.30 -15.86 8.13
C VAL A 375 11.29 -16.95 8.48
N ASP A 376 10.82 -18.11 8.84
CA ASP A 376 11.61 -19.34 8.85
C ASP A 376 11.28 -20.17 7.60
N GLY A 377 12.15 -20.07 6.59
CA GLY A 377 11.96 -20.79 5.34
C GLY A 377 12.14 -22.31 5.47
N THR A 378 12.71 -22.79 6.58
CA THR A 378 12.89 -24.24 6.83
C THR A 378 11.65 -24.81 7.53
N ALA A 379 11.19 -24.15 8.61
CA ALA A 379 10.01 -24.57 9.36
C ALA A 379 8.68 -24.17 8.68
N GLY A 380 8.72 -23.27 7.69
CA GLY A 380 7.50 -22.77 7.01
C GLY A 380 6.70 -21.79 7.88
N VAL A 381 7.35 -21.08 8.79
CA VAL A 381 6.71 -20.16 9.72
C VAL A 381 6.91 -18.72 9.27
N VAL A 382 5.81 -17.95 9.28
CA VAL A 382 5.81 -16.52 8.99
C VAL A 382 5.18 -15.78 10.17
N LEU A 383 5.94 -14.89 10.80
CA LEU A 383 5.44 -14.01 11.85
C LEU A 383 5.24 -12.61 11.28
N VAL A 384 4.02 -12.09 11.41
CA VAL A 384 3.67 -10.70 11.04
C VAL A 384 3.75 -9.85 12.29
N HIS A 385 4.44 -8.71 12.21
CA HIS A 385 4.71 -7.82 13.36
C HIS A 385 5.24 -8.54 14.59
N PRO A 386 6.33 -9.36 14.45
CA PRO A 386 6.86 -10.15 15.56
C PRO A 386 7.38 -9.26 16.68
N ALA A 387 7.06 -9.62 17.92
CA ALA A 387 7.75 -9.05 19.08
C ALA A 387 9.20 -9.57 19.16
N PRO A 388 10.13 -8.86 19.82
CA PRO A 388 11.51 -9.33 19.99
C PRO A 388 11.61 -10.75 20.62
N SER A 389 10.73 -11.06 21.57
CA SER A 389 10.61 -12.38 22.18
C SER A 389 10.21 -13.49 21.17
N ASP A 390 9.40 -13.16 20.19
CA ASP A 390 8.97 -14.11 19.15
C ASP A 390 10.13 -14.45 18.21
N ILE A 391 10.92 -13.45 17.87
CA ILE A 391 12.12 -13.62 17.02
C ILE A 391 13.17 -14.49 17.77
N GLU A 392 13.35 -14.23 19.07
CA GLU A 392 14.27 -15.05 19.88
C GLU A 392 13.78 -16.50 20.02
N ARG A 393 12.45 -16.69 20.19
CA ARG A 393 11.84 -18.02 20.24
C ARG A 393 12.06 -18.75 18.93
N LEU A 394 11.78 -18.12 17.78
CA LEU A 394 11.98 -18.69 16.47
C LEU A 394 13.43 -19.12 16.24
N ARG A 395 14.40 -18.38 16.79
CA ARG A 395 15.83 -18.73 16.74
C ARG A 395 16.23 -19.89 17.64
N ARG A 396 15.53 -20.10 18.76
CA ARG A 396 15.80 -21.18 19.73
C ARG A 396 15.18 -22.52 19.33
N GLU A 397 14.06 -22.49 18.62
CA GLU A 397 13.35 -23.67 18.11
C GLU A 397 14.11 -24.37 16.97
N ARG A 398 15.26 -23.85 16.59
CA ARG A 398 16.22 -24.36 15.62
C ARG A 398 17.36 -25.12 16.30
#